data_a1dbea000d35da6071ff6439d8046262
#
_entry.id   a1dbea000d35da6071ff6439d8046262
#
_cell.length_a   1.000
_cell.length_b   1.000
_cell.length_c   1.000
_cell.angle_alpha   90.00
_cell.angle_beta   90.00
_cell.angle_gamma   90.00
#
_symmetry.space_group_name_H-M   'P 1'
#
loop_
_entity.id
_entity.type
_entity.pdbx_description
1 polymer ?
#
loop_
_entity_poly.entity_id
_entity_poly.type
_entity_poly.pdbx_seq_one_letter_code
_entity_poly.pdbx_strand_id
1 'polypeptide(L)'
;ISGPLKVSNAVARWQGFHDSLKAMSLPFEKELIVEGDYRIESGYRAGHALLSHRPDGIYVANHLMTVGLLKAAEEIGMRCPEDFGLVSFDDYPWLGIFRPRLTTVELPKHQLGSESAELLIKRISGDRSKPVLRKLQPELRIRESCGFALHVSRTANGDASRAQRVLLEK
;
A
#
# COMPACT_ATOMS: atom_id res chain seq x y z
N ILE A 1 0.13 -3.52 -7.70
CA ILE A 1 1.25 -4.48 -7.84
C ILE A 1 1.26 -5.37 -6.60
N SER A 2 0.98 -6.65 -6.76
CA SER A 2 1.01 -7.62 -5.66
C SER A 2 2.44 -8.12 -5.41
N GLY A 3 2.66 -8.76 -4.23
CA GLY A 3 3.81 -9.63 -4.04
C GLY A 3 3.58 -11.02 -4.64
N PRO A 4 4.56 -11.95 -4.49
CA PRO A 4 4.44 -13.30 -5.02
C PRO A 4 3.24 -14.03 -4.39
N LEU A 5 2.28 -14.46 -5.19
CA LEU A 5 1.05 -15.13 -4.71
C LEU A 5 1.30 -16.53 -4.13
N LYS A 6 2.55 -16.98 -4.09
CA LYS A 6 2.98 -18.17 -3.33
C LYS A 6 3.18 -17.88 -1.84
N VAL A 7 3.20 -16.62 -1.44
CA VAL A 7 3.47 -16.17 -0.08
C VAL A 7 2.17 -15.69 0.58
N SER A 8 1.85 -16.22 1.75
CA SER A 8 0.58 -16.00 2.43
C SER A 8 0.25 -14.52 2.69
N ASN A 9 1.26 -13.71 3.06
CA ASN A 9 1.05 -12.28 3.28
C ASN A 9 0.77 -11.51 1.96
N ALA A 10 1.32 -11.95 0.82
CA ALA A 10 0.99 -11.38 -0.48
C ALA A 10 -0.46 -11.68 -0.86
N VAL A 11 -0.88 -12.94 -0.66
CA VAL A 11 -2.28 -13.36 -0.88
C VAL A 11 -3.23 -12.55 -0.01
N ALA A 12 -2.92 -12.41 1.28
CA ALA A 12 -3.78 -11.65 2.20
C ALA A 12 -3.91 -10.16 1.81
N ARG A 13 -2.80 -9.51 1.40
CA ARG A 13 -2.82 -8.13 0.92
C ARG A 13 -3.62 -7.98 -0.37
N TRP A 14 -3.42 -8.90 -1.32
CA TRP A 14 -4.17 -8.93 -2.57
C TRP A 14 -5.67 -9.13 -2.33
N GLN A 15 -6.03 -10.09 -1.46
CA GLN A 15 -7.42 -10.34 -1.09
C GLN A 15 -8.08 -9.11 -0.46
N GLY A 16 -7.39 -8.45 0.49
CA GLY A 16 -7.89 -7.22 1.11
C GLY A 16 -8.13 -6.11 0.09
N PHE A 17 -7.25 -5.94 -0.88
CA PHE A 17 -7.44 -4.99 -1.97
C PHE A 17 -8.65 -5.34 -2.83
N HIS A 18 -8.77 -6.60 -3.26
CA HIS A 18 -9.90 -7.11 -4.05
C HIS A 18 -11.23 -6.93 -3.32
N ASP A 19 -11.29 -7.30 -2.04
CA ASP A 19 -12.51 -7.16 -1.22
C ASP A 19 -12.91 -5.70 -1.04
N SER A 20 -11.93 -4.79 -0.93
CA SER A 20 -12.19 -3.35 -0.86
C SER A 20 -12.80 -2.80 -2.15
N LEU A 21 -12.28 -3.19 -3.34
CA LEU A 21 -12.88 -2.82 -4.62
C LEU A 21 -14.34 -3.29 -4.71
N LYS A 22 -14.58 -4.54 -4.33
CA LYS A 22 -15.93 -5.12 -4.30
C LYS A 22 -16.87 -4.37 -3.35
N ALA A 23 -16.41 -4.06 -2.15
CA ALA A 23 -17.21 -3.32 -1.16
C ALA A 23 -17.58 -1.90 -1.63
N MET A 24 -16.71 -1.28 -2.43
CA MET A 24 -16.92 0.04 -3.00
C MET A 24 -17.62 0.01 -4.38
N SER A 25 -18.02 -1.17 -4.85
CA SER A 25 -18.63 -1.38 -6.18
C SER A 25 -17.75 -0.86 -7.34
N LEU A 26 -16.43 -0.93 -7.16
CA LEU A 26 -15.45 -0.58 -8.19
C LEU A 26 -15.14 -1.78 -9.09
N PRO A 27 -14.89 -1.56 -10.39
CA PRO A 27 -14.57 -2.66 -11.30
C PRO A 27 -13.25 -3.34 -10.92
N PHE A 28 -13.20 -4.64 -11.15
CA PHE A 28 -11.99 -5.44 -11.05
C PHE A 28 -11.49 -5.78 -12.45
N GLU A 29 -10.41 -5.14 -12.86
CA GLU A 29 -9.80 -5.35 -14.17
C GLU A 29 -8.50 -6.16 -14.00
N LYS A 30 -8.46 -7.35 -14.59
CA LYS A 30 -7.32 -8.26 -14.47
C LYS A 30 -6.04 -7.68 -15.07
N GLU A 31 -6.17 -6.88 -16.10
CA GLU A 31 -5.09 -6.20 -16.80
C GLU A 31 -4.36 -5.19 -15.91
N LEU A 32 -5.04 -4.69 -14.87
CA LEU A 32 -4.48 -3.78 -13.87
C LEU A 32 -3.86 -4.50 -12.67
N ILE A 33 -3.75 -5.83 -12.71
CA ILE A 33 -3.14 -6.62 -11.64
C ILE A 33 -1.83 -7.24 -12.14
N VAL A 34 -0.73 -6.83 -11.54
CA VAL A 34 0.59 -7.37 -11.86
C VAL A 34 1.23 -7.98 -10.61
N GLU A 35 1.68 -9.23 -10.74
CA GLU A 35 2.44 -9.90 -9.69
C GLU A 35 3.91 -9.50 -9.77
N GLY A 36 4.47 -9.08 -8.64
CA GLY A 36 5.89 -8.79 -8.46
C GLY A 36 6.55 -9.77 -7.50
N ASP A 37 7.84 -9.56 -7.26
CA ASP A 37 8.71 -10.41 -6.44
C ASP A 37 9.30 -9.70 -5.21
N TYR A 38 8.72 -8.54 -4.84
CA TYR A 38 9.19 -7.65 -3.79
C TYR A 38 10.52 -6.93 -4.08
N ARG A 39 11.01 -6.94 -5.33
CA ARG A 39 12.24 -6.27 -5.76
C ARG A 39 11.96 -5.04 -6.62
N ILE A 40 12.92 -4.13 -6.69
CA ILE A 40 12.83 -2.90 -7.48
C ILE A 40 12.56 -3.21 -8.94
N GLU A 41 13.25 -4.19 -9.50
CA GLU A 41 13.16 -4.55 -10.92
C GLU A 41 11.76 -5.05 -11.32
N SER A 42 11.10 -5.83 -10.47
CA SER A 42 9.73 -6.26 -10.75
C SER A 42 8.73 -5.10 -10.63
N GLY A 43 8.96 -4.18 -9.69
CA GLY A 43 8.19 -2.95 -9.58
C GLY A 43 8.34 -2.04 -10.80
N TYR A 44 9.54 -1.95 -11.35
CA TYR A 44 9.84 -1.19 -12.57
C TYR A 44 9.11 -1.76 -13.79
N ARG A 45 9.22 -3.07 -14.03
CA ARG A 45 8.49 -3.72 -15.13
C ARG A 45 6.96 -3.61 -14.97
N ALA A 46 6.46 -3.82 -13.75
CA ALA A 46 5.05 -3.65 -13.44
C ALA A 46 4.58 -2.20 -13.64
N GLY A 47 5.43 -1.23 -13.32
CA GLY A 47 5.18 0.19 -13.55
C GLY A 47 4.94 0.49 -15.02
N HIS A 48 5.84 0.06 -15.90
CA HIS A 48 5.67 0.22 -17.36
C HIS A 48 4.39 -0.43 -17.88
N ALA A 49 4.07 -1.64 -17.41
CA ALA A 49 2.87 -2.34 -17.82
C ALA A 49 1.60 -1.61 -17.38
N LEU A 50 1.52 -1.20 -16.11
CA LEU A 50 0.32 -0.56 -15.55
C LEU A 50 0.11 0.88 -16.03
N LEU A 51 1.18 1.69 -16.09
CA LEU A 51 1.06 3.10 -16.46
C LEU A 51 0.62 3.30 -17.91
N SER A 52 0.86 2.32 -18.79
CA SER A 52 0.33 2.34 -20.16
C SER A 52 -1.21 2.32 -20.21
N HIS A 53 -1.87 1.77 -19.19
CA HIS A 53 -3.34 1.75 -19.05
C HIS A 53 -3.91 2.99 -18.37
N ARG A 54 -3.05 3.94 -17.92
CA ARG A 54 -3.44 5.19 -17.23
C ARG A 54 -4.41 4.95 -16.06
N PRO A 55 -4.05 4.14 -15.06
CA PRO A 55 -4.89 3.89 -13.91
C PRO A 55 -5.03 5.15 -13.05
N ASP A 56 -6.19 5.36 -12.42
CA ASP A 56 -6.42 6.47 -11.48
C ASP A 56 -5.58 6.34 -10.22
N GLY A 57 -5.28 5.12 -9.79
CA GLY A 57 -4.47 4.86 -8.60
C GLY A 57 -3.82 3.50 -8.61
N ILE A 58 -2.66 3.41 -7.97
CA ILE A 58 -1.86 2.19 -7.87
C ILE A 58 -1.58 1.87 -6.40
N TYR A 59 -1.96 0.67 -5.97
CA TYR A 59 -1.50 0.09 -4.72
C TYR A 59 -0.30 -0.81 -4.97
N VAL A 60 0.75 -0.67 -4.15
CA VAL A 60 1.97 -1.48 -4.25
C VAL A 60 2.26 -2.20 -2.94
N ALA A 61 2.40 -3.52 -3.02
CA ALA A 61 2.49 -4.39 -1.85
C ALA A 61 3.80 -4.31 -1.06
N ASN A 62 4.81 -3.55 -1.49
CA ASN A 62 5.99 -3.20 -0.69
C ASN A 62 6.73 -1.97 -1.23
N HIS A 63 7.63 -1.43 -0.41
CA HIS A 63 8.40 -0.22 -0.71
C HIS A 63 9.42 -0.38 -1.86
N LEU A 64 10.05 -1.55 -2.02
CA LEU A 64 11.04 -1.75 -3.10
C LEU A 64 10.39 -1.71 -4.48
N MET A 65 9.24 -2.38 -4.64
CA MET A 65 8.49 -2.29 -5.90
C MET A 65 7.94 -0.88 -6.12
N THR A 66 7.65 -0.14 -5.05
CA THR A 66 7.25 1.28 -5.16
C THR A 66 8.37 2.13 -5.76
N VAL A 67 9.63 1.92 -5.35
CA VAL A 67 10.78 2.59 -5.96
C VAL A 67 10.88 2.26 -7.45
N GLY A 68 10.68 0.99 -7.83
CA GLY A 68 10.67 0.57 -9.23
C GLY A 68 9.55 1.23 -10.05
N LEU A 69 8.33 1.28 -9.51
CA LEU A 69 7.19 1.96 -10.13
C LEU A 69 7.48 3.45 -10.36
N LEU A 70 8.01 4.15 -9.34
CA LEU A 70 8.32 5.58 -9.44
C LEU A 70 9.39 5.86 -10.49
N LYS A 71 10.41 4.97 -10.62
CA LYS A 71 11.39 5.06 -11.69
C LYS A 71 10.74 4.92 -13.06
N ALA A 72 9.85 3.95 -13.25
CA ALA A 72 9.11 3.80 -14.51
C ALA A 72 8.25 5.03 -14.82
N ALA A 73 7.57 5.59 -13.81
CA ALA A 73 6.76 6.78 -13.97
C ALA A 73 7.59 7.99 -14.41
N GLU A 74 8.76 8.19 -13.81
CA GLU A 74 9.70 9.26 -14.20
C GLU A 74 10.13 9.14 -15.66
N GLU A 75 10.51 7.93 -16.11
CA GLU A 75 10.93 7.68 -17.49
C GLU A 75 9.82 7.92 -18.52
N ILE A 76 8.56 7.64 -18.16
CA ILE A 76 7.38 7.86 -19.02
C ILE A 76 6.90 9.32 -18.94
N GLY A 77 7.37 10.09 -17.95
CA GLY A 77 6.93 11.47 -17.69
C GLY A 77 5.58 11.57 -16.99
N MET A 78 5.11 10.50 -16.33
CA MET A 78 3.91 10.53 -15.49
C MET A 78 4.22 10.94 -14.05
N ARG A 79 3.37 11.79 -13.49
CA ARG A 79 3.56 12.39 -12.16
C ARG A 79 2.55 11.84 -11.15
N CYS A 80 3.05 11.52 -9.99
CA CYS A 80 2.25 11.21 -8.83
C CYS A 80 2.19 12.45 -7.92
N PRO A 81 1.03 12.91 -7.44
CA PRO A 81 -0.31 12.31 -7.60
C PRO A 81 -1.13 12.86 -8.77
N GLU A 82 -0.57 13.71 -9.64
CA GLU A 82 -1.30 14.45 -10.67
C GLU A 82 -1.91 13.55 -11.74
N ASP A 83 -1.17 12.54 -12.19
CA ASP A 83 -1.56 11.61 -13.25
C ASP A 83 -2.07 10.26 -12.68
N PHE A 84 -1.63 9.87 -11.49
CA PHE A 84 -2.13 8.69 -10.76
C PHE A 84 -1.88 8.80 -9.25
N GLY A 85 -2.81 8.32 -8.43
CA GLY A 85 -2.61 8.20 -7.00
C GLY A 85 -1.74 6.98 -6.64
N LEU A 86 -0.99 7.05 -5.53
CA LEU A 86 -0.12 5.96 -5.09
C LEU A 86 -0.24 5.69 -3.60
N VAL A 87 -0.45 4.41 -3.26
CA VAL A 87 -0.36 3.91 -1.89
C VAL A 87 0.64 2.75 -1.84
N SER A 88 1.61 2.84 -0.94
CA SER A 88 2.64 1.83 -0.73
C SER A 88 2.42 1.06 0.57
N PHE A 89 2.87 -0.18 0.62
CA PHE A 89 2.97 -0.95 1.85
C PHE A 89 4.38 -0.84 2.41
N ASP A 90 4.50 -0.81 3.74
CA ASP A 90 5.65 -0.49 4.56
C ASP A 90 6.01 1.00 4.58
N ASP A 91 6.23 1.53 5.77
CA ASP A 91 6.74 2.89 5.99
C ASP A 91 8.18 2.84 6.52
N TYR A 92 9.05 3.63 5.90
CA TYR A 92 10.44 3.81 6.31
C TYR A 92 10.77 5.29 6.40
N PRO A 93 11.68 5.71 7.32
CA PRO A 93 12.02 7.11 7.51
C PRO A 93 12.48 7.82 6.23
N TRP A 94 13.19 7.11 5.34
CA TRP A 94 13.66 7.65 4.07
C TRP A 94 12.56 7.87 3.02
N LEU A 95 11.37 7.27 3.18
CA LEU A 95 10.22 7.54 2.29
C LEU A 95 9.70 8.98 2.42
N GLY A 96 10.01 9.66 3.52
CA GLY A 96 9.66 11.07 3.73
C GLY A 96 10.45 12.06 2.89
N ILE A 97 11.58 11.65 2.25
CA ILE A 97 12.37 12.50 1.38
C ILE A 97 11.84 12.57 -0.07
N PHE A 98 11.00 11.59 -0.47
CA PHE A 98 10.38 11.61 -1.79
C PHE A 98 9.47 12.82 -1.98
N ARG A 99 9.31 13.21 -3.23
CA ARG A 99 8.29 14.15 -3.67
C ARG A 99 7.51 13.52 -4.81
N PRO A 100 6.21 13.30 -4.61
CA PRO A 100 5.40 13.56 -3.40
C PRO A 100 5.78 12.64 -2.22
N ARG A 101 5.48 13.06 -0.98
CA ARG A 101 5.60 12.19 0.20
C ARG A 101 4.60 11.04 0.07
N LEU A 102 5.08 9.82 0.28
CA LEU A 102 4.30 8.62 0.01
C LEU A 102 3.27 8.31 1.11
N THR A 103 2.03 8.09 0.70
CA THR A 103 0.99 7.46 1.53
C THR A 103 1.31 5.99 1.69
N THR A 104 1.34 5.52 2.94
CA THR A 104 1.84 4.17 3.25
C THR A 104 0.96 3.46 4.28
N VAL A 105 0.95 2.13 4.23
CA VAL A 105 0.45 1.28 5.31
C VAL A 105 1.63 0.91 6.21
N GLU A 106 1.67 1.48 7.42
CA GLU A 106 2.75 1.24 8.39
C GLU A 106 2.43 0.07 9.31
N LEU A 107 3.36 -0.87 9.43
CA LEU A 107 3.31 -1.94 10.43
C LEU A 107 3.92 -1.48 11.76
N PRO A 108 3.36 -1.87 12.92
CA PRO A 108 3.95 -1.57 14.23
C PRO A 108 5.19 -2.44 14.49
N LYS A 109 6.29 -2.16 13.77
CA LYS A 109 7.51 -2.99 13.69
C LYS A 109 8.16 -3.23 15.04
N HIS A 110 8.22 -2.19 15.89
CA HIS A 110 8.77 -2.30 17.25
C HIS A 110 7.94 -3.27 18.09
N GLN A 111 6.61 -3.09 18.09
CA GLN A 111 5.71 -3.98 18.85
C GLN A 111 5.77 -5.42 18.30
N LEU A 112 5.82 -5.60 16.99
CA LEU A 112 5.98 -6.91 16.38
C LEU A 112 7.27 -7.62 16.86
N GLY A 113 8.38 -6.89 16.89
CA GLY A 113 9.66 -7.40 17.39
C GLY A 113 9.62 -7.74 18.88
N SER A 114 9.12 -6.82 19.72
CA SER A 114 9.08 -7.02 21.18
C SER A 114 8.16 -8.18 21.58
N GLU A 115 6.96 -8.27 21.00
CA GLU A 115 6.04 -9.37 21.29
C GLU A 115 6.57 -10.72 20.79
N SER A 116 7.24 -10.75 19.64
CA SER A 116 7.88 -11.97 19.14
C SER A 116 9.01 -12.43 20.08
N ALA A 117 9.84 -11.51 20.55
CA ALA A 117 10.90 -11.81 21.50
C ALA A 117 10.34 -12.31 22.84
N GLU A 118 9.28 -11.68 23.36
CA GLU A 118 8.60 -12.11 24.59
C GLU A 118 8.10 -13.56 24.49
N LEU A 119 7.42 -13.89 23.39
CA LEU A 119 6.91 -15.24 23.17
C LEU A 119 8.04 -16.26 23.05
N LEU A 120 9.14 -15.92 22.38
CA LEU A 120 10.31 -16.78 22.25
C LEU A 120 10.98 -17.04 23.62
N ILE A 121 11.20 -15.98 24.41
CA ILE A 121 11.81 -16.08 25.76
C ILE A 121 10.95 -16.97 26.67
N LYS A 122 9.63 -16.81 26.67
CA LYS A 122 8.72 -17.68 27.42
C LYS A 122 8.90 -19.15 27.04
N ARG A 123 9.02 -19.44 25.73
CA ARG A 123 9.27 -20.81 25.25
C ARG A 123 10.60 -21.38 25.72
N ILE A 124 11.67 -20.59 25.65
CA ILE A 124 13.01 -20.99 26.13
C ILE A 124 12.97 -21.25 27.63
N SER A 125 12.22 -20.44 28.39
CA SER A 125 12.06 -20.59 29.86
C SER A 125 11.13 -21.74 30.27
N GLY A 126 10.67 -22.57 29.33
CA GLY A 126 9.93 -23.80 29.63
C GLY A 126 8.40 -23.68 29.50
N ASP A 127 7.86 -22.55 29.03
CA ASP A 127 6.41 -22.47 28.73
C ASP A 127 6.01 -23.48 27.66
N ARG A 128 5.13 -24.41 28.02
CA ARG A 128 4.56 -25.45 27.15
C ARG A 128 3.09 -25.18 26.78
N SER A 129 2.60 -24.00 27.02
CA SER A 129 1.24 -23.61 26.64
C SER A 129 1.02 -23.72 25.12
N LYS A 130 -0.26 -23.75 24.70
CA LYS A 130 -0.59 -23.81 23.25
C LYS A 130 -0.06 -22.57 22.53
N PRO A 131 0.31 -22.69 21.23
CA PRO A 131 0.69 -21.55 20.41
C PRO A 131 -0.40 -20.48 20.41
N VAL A 132 0.01 -19.20 20.51
CA VAL A 132 -0.89 -18.04 20.47
C VAL A 132 -0.68 -17.30 19.15
N LEU A 133 -1.79 -16.88 18.53
CA LEU A 133 -1.77 -15.98 17.39
C LEU A 133 -2.09 -14.57 17.89
N ARG A 134 -1.16 -13.63 17.73
CA ARG A 134 -1.38 -12.20 17.98
C ARG A 134 -1.46 -11.46 16.67
N LYS A 135 -2.53 -10.70 16.45
CA LYS A 135 -2.71 -9.84 15.28
C LYS A 135 -2.50 -8.39 15.71
N LEU A 136 -1.51 -7.73 15.12
CA LEU A 136 -1.25 -6.31 15.34
C LEU A 136 -1.92 -5.49 14.24
N GLN A 137 -2.45 -4.33 14.60
CA GLN A 137 -3.14 -3.45 13.66
C GLN A 137 -2.11 -2.58 12.92
N PRO A 138 -2.13 -2.53 11.58
CA PRO A 138 -1.38 -1.57 10.81
C PRO A 138 -2.03 -0.18 10.89
N GLU A 139 -1.27 0.87 10.57
CA GLU A 139 -1.75 2.25 10.48
C GLU A 139 -1.63 2.78 9.05
N LEU A 140 -2.64 3.47 8.56
CA LEU A 140 -2.59 4.17 7.28
C LEU A 140 -2.02 5.59 7.49
N ARG A 141 -0.84 5.84 6.96
CA ARG A 141 -0.18 7.15 6.96
C ARG A 141 -0.52 7.89 5.67
N ILE A 142 -1.57 8.71 5.71
CA ILE A 142 -1.99 9.52 4.57
C ILE A 142 -1.01 10.67 4.36
N ARG A 143 -0.49 10.80 3.13
CA ARG A 143 0.41 11.86 2.69
C ARG A 143 -0.01 12.35 1.29
N GLU A 144 0.91 12.91 0.53
CA GLU A 144 0.63 13.59 -0.74
C GLU A 144 0.28 12.62 -1.88
N SER A 145 0.96 11.45 -1.94
CA SER A 145 0.94 10.57 -3.12
C SER A 145 -0.42 9.95 -3.46
N CYS A 146 -1.35 9.87 -2.52
CA CYS A 146 -2.71 9.38 -2.79
C CYS A 146 -3.64 10.46 -3.39
N GLY A 147 -3.14 11.69 -3.60
CA GLY A 147 -3.94 12.78 -4.16
C GLY A 147 -4.93 13.42 -3.18
N PHE A 148 -4.92 13.06 -1.90
CA PHE A 148 -5.84 13.59 -0.90
C PHE A 148 -5.83 15.13 -0.85
N ALA A 149 -4.65 15.75 -0.90
CA ALA A 149 -4.52 17.22 -0.89
C ALA A 149 -5.08 17.88 -2.16
N LEU A 150 -4.98 17.22 -3.32
CA LEU A 150 -5.57 17.70 -4.58
C LEU A 150 -7.10 17.65 -4.54
N HIS A 151 -7.66 16.66 -3.88
CA HIS A 151 -9.12 16.53 -3.71
C HIS A 151 -9.67 17.62 -2.78
N VAL A 152 -9.00 17.86 -1.65
CA VAL A 152 -9.41 18.91 -0.69
C VAL A 152 -9.38 20.29 -1.34
N SER A 153 -8.38 20.61 -2.16
CA SER A 153 -8.31 21.90 -2.86
C SER A 153 -9.34 22.02 -3.99
N ARG A 154 -9.71 20.95 -4.67
CA ARG A 154 -10.77 20.94 -5.69
C ARG A 154 -12.16 21.07 -5.08
N THR A 155 -12.42 20.47 -3.91
CA THR A 155 -13.70 20.58 -3.20
C THR A 155 -13.89 21.92 -2.53
N ALA A 156 -12.81 22.59 -2.09
CA ALA A 156 -12.86 23.97 -1.59
C ALA A 156 -13.26 24.97 -2.70
N ASN A 157 -13.07 24.60 -3.97
CA ASN A 157 -13.40 25.42 -5.15
C ASN A 157 -14.72 25.04 -5.86
N GLY A 158 -15.56 24.15 -5.31
CA GLY A 158 -16.89 23.99 -5.89
C GLY A 158 -17.61 22.63 -5.82
N ASP A 159 -17.09 21.59 -5.18
CA ASP A 159 -17.89 20.35 -5.08
C ASP A 159 -17.61 19.53 -3.80
N ALA A 160 -18.19 20.00 -2.70
CA ALA A 160 -17.99 19.42 -1.36
C ALA A 160 -18.80 18.14 -1.08
N SER A 161 -19.63 17.64 -2.01
CA SER A 161 -20.71 16.71 -1.63
C SER A 161 -20.41 15.20 -1.76
N ARG A 162 -19.36 14.79 -2.46
CA ARG A 162 -19.13 13.37 -2.75
C ARG A 162 -17.98 12.68 -1.99
N ALA A 163 -16.93 13.42 -1.66
CA ALA A 163 -15.74 12.83 -1.01
C ALA A 163 -15.85 12.69 0.51
N GLN A 164 -16.67 13.50 1.18
CA GLN A 164 -16.81 13.49 2.63
C GLN A 164 -17.69 12.33 3.17
N ARG A 165 -18.57 11.77 2.36
CA ARG A 165 -19.44 10.64 2.78
C ARG A 165 -18.73 9.30 2.88
N VAL A 166 -17.61 9.09 2.20
CA VAL A 166 -16.90 7.79 2.18
C VAL A 166 -15.96 7.59 3.37
N LEU A 167 -15.53 8.67 4.05
CA LEU A 167 -14.53 8.61 5.14
C LEU A 167 -15.12 8.76 6.54
N LEU A 168 -16.40 9.10 6.71
CA LEU A 168 -17.01 9.39 8.02
C LEU A 168 -18.10 8.39 8.46
N GLU A 169 -18.39 7.37 7.68
CA GLU A 169 -19.41 6.35 8.02
C GLU A 169 -18.83 4.98 8.38
N LYS A 170 -17.65 4.94 9.04
CA LYS A 170 -17.26 3.71 9.78
C LYS A 170 -16.49 4.04 11.03
#